data_7d3ecfc3ab3d7d146c9d01c0772f3397
#
_entry.id   7d3ecfc3ab3d7d146c9d01c0772f3397
#
_cell.length_a   1.000
_cell.length_b   1.000
_cell.length_c   1.000
_cell.angle_alpha   90.00
_cell.angle_beta   90.00
_cell.angle_gamma   90.00
#
_symmetry.space_group_name_H-M   'P 1'
#
loop_
_entity.id
_entity.type
_entity.pdbx_description
1 polymer ?
#
loop_
_entity_poly.entity_id
_entity_poly.type
_entity_poly.pdbx_seq_one_letter_code
_entity_poly.pdbx_strand_id
1 'polypeptide(L)'
;TASASGVEAAMPNLTANLAVDGQKSDTSRWSAPTMKNGTSPNQQQTPQWLEIDLRNEVTNITSIDLYFYKLVYSIDYEIQTRADKKSEWKTVKHVTCQPGNEQNKHDSITDVEGKRLDRYVRFYFNKVNTNAGGNSVSVQEIEIHGDQVQTPEVTDPAPKNAKEAMDSVKALEAITVDSETVPLPKMPDGFSISVKGSEYPQVISDEGQISDHNMYDYDMDVILEVVNENDPEDTAEKTFQVHVPNKKSKHAEIYPEIKNQNEEPEVIPSLQEWYGYEGEVKLTENSRIVLKDGAGVGLEKVASQFKSDMKEITGMELEVVSGEGGDEDDILIESLPEDTYDTGKEGYLLKADDGGIHISSNGYTGCLYGTKTLEQVYYTQDGTYSFPKGVTRDFSQYEVRGVMIDIARVPYRLDAL
;
A
#
# COMPACT_ATOMS: atom_id res chain seq x y z
N THR A 1 13.91 18.02 -6.82
CA THR A 1 12.68 17.91 -6.00
C THR A 1 12.34 19.25 -5.39
N ALA A 2 11.04 19.54 -5.20
CA ALA A 2 10.59 20.80 -4.64
C ALA A 2 9.75 20.62 -3.38
N SER A 3 9.83 21.58 -2.47
CA SER A 3 8.98 21.73 -1.28
C SER A 3 8.48 23.16 -1.16
N ALA A 4 7.45 23.41 -0.39
CA ALA A 4 6.84 24.73 -0.27
C ALA A 4 6.34 25.01 1.15
N SER A 5 6.02 26.29 1.42
CA SER A 5 5.39 26.73 2.68
C SER A 5 4.02 26.10 2.92
N GLY A 6 3.39 25.59 1.87
CA GLY A 6 2.09 24.92 1.89
C GLY A 6 1.47 24.86 0.50
N VAL A 7 0.25 24.36 0.44
CA VAL A 7 -0.59 24.27 -0.77
C VAL A 7 -1.94 24.90 -0.49
N GLU A 8 -2.56 25.50 -1.50
CA GLU A 8 -3.90 26.08 -1.40
C GLU A 8 -4.93 25.03 -0.95
N ALA A 9 -5.63 25.29 0.15
CA ALA A 9 -6.53 24.32 0.76
C ALA A 9 -7.68 23.88 -0.18
N ALA A 10 -8.11 24.75 -1.10
CA ALA A 10 -9.13 24.42 -2.09
C ALA A 10 -8.62 23.55 -3.26
N MET A 11 -7.29 23.41 -3.41
CA MET A 11 -6.63 22.72 -4.51
C MET A 11 -5.42 21.89 -4.00
N PRO A 12 -5.62 20.89 -3.14
CA PRO A 12 -4.54 20.17 -2.46
C PRO A 12 -3.60 19.41 -3.41
N ASN A 13 -4.03 19.11 -4.62
CA ASN A 13 -3.24 18.41 -5.63
C ASN A 13 -2.21 19.32 -6.35
N LEU A 14 -2.28 20.65 -6.18
CA LEU A 14 -1.35 21.61 -6.82
C LEU A 14 -0.09 21.77 -5.98
N THR A 15 0.69 20.71 -5.88
CA THR A 15 1.86 20.60 -5.01
C THR A 15 3.13 21.25 -5.59
N ALA A 16 4.15 21.43 -4.75
CA ALA A 16 5.42 22.06 -5.11
C ALA A 16 6.13 21.41 -6.31
N ASN A 17 6.09 20.09 -6.43
CA ASN A 17 6.77 19.36 -7.50
C ASN A 17 6.21 19.68 -8.89
N LEU A 18 4.95 20.09 -8.98
CA LEU A 18 4.32 20.48 -10.26
C LEU A 18 4.87 21.83 -10.82
N ALA A 19 5.65 22.57 -10.04
CA ALA A 19 6.33 23.79 -10.52
C ALA A 19 7.75 23.51 -11.04
N VAL A 20 8.16 22.23 -11.17
CA VAL A 20 9.48 21.79 -11.64
C VAL A 20 9.39 20.48 -12.41
N ASP A 21 8.25 20.20 -13.04
CA ASP A 21 7.98 18.94 -13.77
C ASP A 21 8.13 19.06 -15.30
N GLY A 22 8.51 20.24 -15.77
CA GLY A 22 8.68 20.54 -17.19
C GLY A 22 7.38 20.87 -17.92
N GLN A 23 6.24 21.05 -17.21
CA GLN A 23 4.95 21.33 -17.80
C GLN A 23 4.42 22.70 -17.43
N LYS A 24 4.00 23.48 -18.43
CA LYS A 24 3.40 24.82 -18.28
C LYS A 24 1.91 24.74 -18.58
N SER A 25 1.11 24.28 -17.62
CA SER A 25 -0.32 24.06 -17.82
C SER A 25 -1.18 24.51 -16.64
N ASP A 26 -2.49 24.62 -16.86
CA ASP A 26 -3.45 24.99 -15.81
C ASP A 26 -3.54 23.94 -14.69
N THR A 27 -3.22 22.69 -14.96
CA THR A 27 -3.28 21.56 -14.01
C THR A 27 -1.91 21.19 -13.45
N SER A 28 -0.80 21.54 -14.13
CA SER A 28 0.54 21.36 -13.61
C SER A 28 1.10 22.70 -13.13
N ARG A 29 0.95 22.95 -11.84
CA ARG A 29 1.43 24.14 -11.16
C ARG A 29 1.40 23.97 -9.64
N TRP A 30 2.22 24.72 -8.94
CA TRP A 30 2.03 24.92 -7.50
C TRP A 30 1.10 26.11 -7.26
N SER A 31 0.19 25.97 -6.28
CA SER A 31 -0.64 27.08 -5.80
C SER A 31 -0.41 27.27 -4.30
N ALA A 32 0.10 28.44 -3.94
CA ALA A 32 0.44 28.77 -2.56
C ALA A 32 -0.82 28.94 -1.67
N PRO A 33 -0.71 28.76 -0.36
CA PRO A 33 -1.72 29.20 0.59
C PRO A 33 -2.03 30.71 0.44
N THR A 34 -3.16 31.13 0.99
CA THR A 34 -3.57 32.54 0.96
C THR A 34 -2.50 33.44 1.59
N MET A 35 -2.06 34.43 0.85
CA MET A 35 -1.05 35.41 1.29
C MET A 35 -1.68 36.69 1.89
N LYS A 36 -2.94 36.98 1.58
CA LYS A 36 -3.64 38.17 2.08
C LYS A 36 -4.56 37.82 3.23
N ASN A 37 -4.49 38.57 4.32
CA ASN A 37 -5.40 38.43 5.48
C ASN A 37 -6.68 39.23 5.31
N GLY A 38 -7.24 39.38 4.08
CA GLY A 38 -8.47 40.11 3.77
C GLY A 38 -8.44 40.82 2.40
N THR A 39 -9.44 41.64 2.12
CA THR A 39 -9.68 42.28 0.80
C THR A 39 -9.12 43.70 0.65
N SER A 40 -8.54 44.28 1.70
CA SER A 40 -7.99 45.65 1.64
C SER A 40 -6.59 45.72 1.08
N PRO A 41 -6.27 46.70 0.21
CA PRO A 41 -4.93 46.86 -0.37
C PRO A 41 -3.78 47.03 0.64
N ASN A 42 -4.11 47.50 1.85
CA ASN A 42 -3.12 47.81 2.91
C ASN A 42 -2.97 46.72 3.96
N GLN A 43 -3.50 45.51 3.71
CA GLN A 43 -3.37 44.40 4.65
C GLN A 43 -1.99 43.76 4.60
N GLN A 44 -1.52 43.34 5.79
CA GLN A 44 -0.27 42.62 5.94
C GLN A 44 -0.37 41.30 5.16
N GLN A 45 0.65 41.04 4.32
CA GLN A 45 0.76 39.80 3.58
C GLN A 45 1.64 38.82 4.35
N THR A 46 1.26 37.55 4.32
CA THR A 46 2.07 36.45 4.86
C THR A 46 2.90 35.89 3.72
N PRO A 47 4.22 36.07 3.71
CA PRO A 47 5.06 35.53 2.64
C PRO A 47 4.91 34.02 2.50
N GLN A 48 5.02 33.54 1.26
CA GLN A 48 5.03 32.12 0.92
C GLN A 48 6.33 31.82 0.19
N TRP A 49 6.71 30.56 0.16
CA TRP A 49 7.96 30.16 -0.49
C TRP A 49 7.84 28.80 -1.20
N LEU A 50 8.68 28.66 -2.23
CA LEU A 50 8.92 27.43 -2.96
C LEU A 50 10.44 27.18 -2.91
N GLU A 51 10.86 26.03 -2.36
CA GLU A 51 12.26 25.61 -2.25
C GLU A 51 12.52 24.46 -3.22
N ILE A 52 13.64 24.52 -3.95
CA ILE A 52 14.10 23.51 -4.89
C ILE A 52 15.45 22.97 -4.43
N ASP A 53 15.58 21.65 -4.32
CA ASP A 53 16.86 20.97 -4.20
C ASP A 53 17.39 20.67 -5.61
N LEU A 54 18.41 21.42 -6.03
CA LEU A 54 19.09 21.26 -7.30
C LEU A 54 20.02 20.04 -7.33
N ARG A 55 20.19 19.37 -6.20
CA ARG A 55 21.18 18.30 -5.93
C ARG A 55 22.62 18.80 -5.94
N ASN A 56 22.99 19.65 -6.88
CA ASN A 56 24.30 20.24 -7.03
C ASN A 56 24.19 21.75 -7.13
N GLU A 57 25.33 22.41 -6.97
CA GLU A 57 25.52 23.83 -7.30
C GLU A 57 25.35 24.04 -8.80
N VAL A 58 24.80 25.20 -9.18
CA VAL A 58 24.73 25.65 -10.59
C VAL A 58 25.51 26.96 -10.74
N THR A 59 26.44 26.98 -11.70
CA THR A 59 27.28 28.16 -12.04
C THR A 59 26.94 28.66 -13.44
N ASN A 60 27.54 29.76 -13.82
CA ASN A 60 27.33 30.38 -15.13
C ASN A 60 25.85 30.54 -15.48
N ILE A 61 25.06 30.95 -14.49
CA ILE A 61 23.61 31.15 -14.67
C ILE A 61 23.39 32.12 -15.82
N THR A 62 22.69 31.65 -16.85
CA THR A 62 22.29 32.47 -18.00
C THR A 62 20.89 33.05 -17.81
N SER A 63 19.96 32.28 -17.27
CA SER A 63 18.65 32.77 -16.85
C SER A 63 18.02 31.87 -15.77
N ILE A 64 17.11 32.48 -15.01
CA ILE A 64 16.11 31.79 -14.20
C ILE A 64 14.76 32.24 -14.71
N ASP A 65 13.96 31.31 -15.22
CA ASP A 65 12.68 31.59 -15.86
C ASP A 65 11.56 31.15 -14.96
N LEU A 66 10.69 32.09 -14.56
CA LEU A 66 9.52 31.88 -13.70
C LEU A 66 8.23 32.05 -14.50
N TYR A 67 7.42 31.00 -14.57
CA TYR A 67 6.14 31.04 -15.28
C TYR A 67 4.99 31.02 -14.26
N PHE A 68 4.24 32.12 -14.21
CA PHE A 68 3.10 32.26 -13.31
C PHE A 68 1.78 31.87 -13.98
N TYR A 69 0.82 31.49 -13.17
CA TYR A 69 -0.52 31.15 -13.64
C TYR A 69 -1.43 32.36 -13.68
N LYS A 70 -1.93 32.68 -14.87
CA LYS A 70 -2.87 33.83 -15.10
C LYS A 70 -2.38 35.11 -14.43
N LEU A 71 -3.26 35.80 -13.71
CA LEU A 71 -2.95 37.00 -12.94
C LEU A 71 -2.36 36.73 -11.55
N VAL A 72 -2.20 35.43 -11.17
CA VAL A 72 -1.86 35.03 -9.81
C VAL A 72 -0.33 34.95 -9.66
N TYR A 73 0.33 36.09 -9.83
CA TYR A 73 1.79 36.23 -9.74
C TYR A 73 2.24 37.09 -8.57
N SER A 74 3.51 36.99 -8.22
CA SER A 74 4.15 37.89 -7.24
C SER A 74 4.67 39.17 -7.91
N ILE A 75 4.49 40.27 -7.20
CA ILE A 75 5.04 41.59 -7.61
C ILE A 75 6.27 42.01 -6.79
N ASP A 76 6.62 41.23 -5.79
CA ASP A 76 7.76 41.44 -4.92
C ASP A 76 8.18 40.05 -4.38
N TYR A 77 9.37 39.57 -4.85
CA TYR A 77 9.92 38.30 -4.40
C TYR A 77 11.43 38.25 -4.45
N GLU A 78 12.02 37.35 -3.69
CA GLU A 78 13.45 37.15 -3.64
C GLU A 78 13.78 35.72 -4.13
N ILE A 79 14.92 35.62 -4.83
CA ILE A 79 15.59 34.38 -5.12
C ILE A 79 16.74 34.26 -4.12
N GLN A 80 16.69 33.21 -3.32
CA GLN A 80 17.65 32.97 -2.24
C GLN A 80 18.31 31.60 -2.45
N THR A 81 19.55 31.48 -2.00
CA THR A 81 20.31 30.22 -2.10
C THR A 81 21.00 29.89 -0.78
N ARG A 82 21.27 28.59 -0.56
CA ARG A 82 22.10 28.08 0.55
C ARG A 82 22.77 26.77 0.18
N ALA A 83 23.94 26.50 0.74
CA ALA A 83 24.72 25.30 0.43
C ALA A 83 24.09 24.00 1.03
N ASP A 84 23.57 24.08 2.23
CA ASP A 84 22.96 22.96 2.96
C ASP A 84 21.75 23.42 3.81
N LYS A 85 21.04 22.45 4.42
CA LYS A 85 19.83 22.74 5.22
C LYS A 85 20.08 23.51 6.52
N LYS A 86 21.35 23.61 6.97
CA LYS A 86 21.73 24.31 8.21
C LYS A 86 22.26 25.72 7.92
N SER A 87 22.66 26.00 6.68
CA SER A 87 23.18 27.30 6.26
C SER A 87 22.06 28.34 6.18
N GLU A 88 22.41 29.59 6.49
CA GLU A 88 21.54 30.75 6.33
C GLU A 88 21.24 31.01 4.84
N TRP A 89 20.04 31.52 4.56
CA TRP A 89 19.66 31.92 3.21
C TRP A 89 20.34 33.20 2.79
N LYS A 90 20.97 33.20 1.60
CA LYS A 90 21.54 34.35 0.96
C LYS A 90 20.62 34.78 -0.19
N THR A 91 20.16 36.03 -0.20
CA THR A 91 19.44 36.62 -1.34
C THR A 91 20.41 36.90 -2.47
N VAL A 92 20.19 36.35 -3.65
CA VAL A 92 20.98 36.54 -4.87
C VAL A 92 20.27 37.37 -5.92
N LYS A 93 18.95 37.57 -5.74
CA LYS A 93 18.14 38.45 -6.57
C LYS A 93 16.89 38.89 -5.83
N HIS A 94 16.57 40.17 -5.93
CA HIS A 94 15.27 40.73 -5.52
C HIS A 94 14.56 41.28 -6.77
N VAL A 95 13.33 40.84 -6.98
CA VAL A 95 12.52 41.22 -8.14
C VAL A 95 11.29 41.98 -7.64
N THR A 96 11.07 43.17 -8.22
CA THR A 96 9.87 43.96 -7.95
C THR A 96 9.26 44.45 -9.26
N CYS A 97 7.95 44.49 -9.34
CA CYS A 97 7.22 45.07 -10.46
C CYS A 97 5.95 45.78 -9.98
N GLN A 98 5.33 46.56 -10.87
CA GLN A 98 4.03 47.15 -10.58
C GLN A 98 2.90 46.12 -10.77
N PRO A 99 1.79 46.23 -10.04
CA PRO A 99 0.60 45.44 -10.30
C PRO A 99 0.14 45.63 -11.76
N GLY A 100 -0.21 44.50 -12.40
CA GLY A 100 -0.60 44.51 -13.82
C GLY A 100 -1.65 43.48 -14.16
N ASN A 101 -2.06 43.48 -15.44
CA ASN A 101 -3.09 42.57 -15.97
C ASN A 101 -2.50 41.54 -16.96
N GLU A 102 -1.20 41.28 -16.87
CA GLU A 102 -0.52 40.32 -17.71
C GLU A 102 -0.99 38.89 -17.35
N GLN A 103 -1.48 38.16 -18.35
CA GLN A 103 -1.88 36.77 -18.17
C GLN A 103 -0.68 35.86 -18.35
N ASN A 104 -0.51 34.88 -17.47
CA ASN A 104 0.59 33.91 -17.50
C ASN A 104 1.95 34.61 -17.57
N LYS A 105 2.17 35.56 -16.64
CA LYS A 105 3.40 36.36 -16.59
C LYS A 105 4.62 35.44 -16.57
N HIS A 106 5.61 35.77 -17.40
CA HIS A 106 6.90 35.10 -17.45
C HIS A 106 8.00 36.11 -17.06
N ASP A 107 8.70 35.80 -16.00
CA ASP A 107 9.90 36.56 -15.58
C ASP A 107 11.15 35.77 -15.98
N SER A 108 11.97 36.37 -16.83
CA SER A 108 13.29 35.85 -17.20
C SER A 108 14.39 36.69 -16.51
N ILE A 109 15.01 36.10 -15.51
CA ILE A 109 15.99 36.77 -14.65
C ILE A 109 17.41 36.39 -15.10
N THR A 110 18.17 37.33 -15.64
CA THR A 110 19.53 37.09 -16.16
C THR A 110 20.64 37.70 -15.30
N ASP A 111 20.26 38.53 -14.33
CA ASP A 111 21.18 39.29 -13.47
C ASP A 111 21.22 38.76 -12.04
N VAL A 112 21.43 37.47 -11.91
CA VAL A 112 21.63 36.78 -10.62
C VAL A 112 22.99 37.12 -10.06
N GLU A 113 23.08 37.51 -8.76
CA GLU A 113 24.34 37.87 -8.12
C GLU A 113 25.35 36.71 -8.18
N GLY A 114 26.56 36.99 -8.66
CA GLY A 114 27.64 36.02 -8.83
C GLY A 114 27.37 34.94 -9.89
N LYS A 115 26.25 34.99 -10.62
CA LYS A 115 25.84 33.98 -11.60
C LYS A 115 25.94 32.53 -11.07
N ARG A 116 25.61 32.34 -9.80
CA ARG A 116 25.74 31.08 -9.07
C ARG A 116 24.55 30.85 -8.13
N LEU A 117 24.12 29.59 -8.03
CA LEU A 117 23.19 29.11 -7.04
C LEU A 117 23.81 27.91 -6.32
N ASP A 118 23.74 27.91 -5.01
CA ASP A 118 24.09 26.76 -4.20
C ASP A 118 23.02 25.66 -4.35
N ARG A 119 23.23 24.50 -3.73
CA ARG A 119 22.36 23.33 -3.87
C ARG A 119 20.88 23.62 -3.62
N TYR A 120 20.54 24.43 -2.61
CA TYR A 120 19.15 24.74 -2.29
C TYR A 120 18.83 26.16 -2.75
N VAL A 121 17.74 26.29 -3.49
CA VAL A 121 17.24 27.58 -3.99
C VAL A 121 15.82 27.78 -3.49
N ARG A 122 15.52 28.97 -2.99
CA ARG A 122 14.20 29.34 -2.52
C ARG A 122 13.70 30.58 -3.26
N PHE A 123 12.47 30.51 -3.76
CA PHE A 123 11.71 31.64 -4.24
C PHE A 123 10.81 32.10 -3.11
N TYR A 124 11.09 33.27 -2.56
CA TYR A 124 10.41 33.80 -1.39
C TYR A 124 9.52 34.98 -1.81
N PHE A 125 8.21 34.72 -1.86
CA PHE A 125 7.22 35.64 -2.40
C PHE A 125 6.67 36.55 -1.28
N ASN A 126 6.98 37.84 -1.37
CA ASN A 126 6.59 38.84 -0.38
C ASN A 126 5.21 39.44 -0.64
N LYS A 127 4.89 39.74 -1.92
CA LYS A 127 3.62 40.39 -2.28
C LYS A 127 3.01 39.83 -3.54
N VAL A 128 1.67 39.69 -3.51
CA VAL A 128 0.91 39.24 -4.68
C VAL A 128 0.47 40.43 -5.55
N ASN A 129 0.21 40.16 -6.83
CA ASN A 129 -0.40 41.11 -7.75
C ASN A 129 -1.78 41.55 -7.23
N THR A 130 -1.95 42.85 -7.01
CA THR A 130 -3.19 43.42 -6.48
C THR A 130 -4.34 43.44 -7.49
N ASN A 131 -4.05 43.31 -8.78
CA ASN A 131 -5.04 43.23 -9.86
C ASN A 131 -5.60 41.80 -10.01
N ALA A 132 -4.93 40.78 -9.43
CA ALA A 132 -5.50 39.45 -9.36
C ALA A 132 -6.68 39.44 -8.41
N GLY A 133 -7.78 38.85 -8.79
CA GLY A 133 -8.89 38.55 -7.88
C GLY A 133 -8.51 37.52 -6.80
N GLY A 134 -7.38 36.83 -6.96
CA GLY A 134 -6.80 35.86 -6.04
C GLY A 134 -5.95 36.50 -4.93
N ASN A 135 -5.82 35.79 -3.82
CA ASN A 135 -5.04 36.21 -2.65
C ASN A 135 -3.76 35.37 -2.48
N SER A 136 -3.24 34.79 -3.55
CA SER A 136 -2.17 33.80 -3.54
C SER A 136 -1.20 34.02 -4.69
N VAL A 137 -0.12 33.21 -4.73
CA VAL A 137 0.79 33.06 -5.86
C VAL A 137 0.65 31.66 -6.42
N SER A 138 0.66 31.52 -7.75
CA SER A 138 0.66 30.24 -8.42
C SER A 138 1.72 30.21 -9.52
N VAL A 139 2.59 29.18 -9.44
CA VAL A 139 3.74 29.00 -10.33
C VAL A 139 3.53 27.74 -11.16
N GLN A 140 3.51 27.88 -12.48
CA GLN A 140 3.39 26.76 -13.41
C GLN A 140 4.72 26.03 -13.56
N GLU A 141 5.83 26.78 -13.74
CA GLU A 141 7.14 26.17 -13.95
C GLU A 141 8.26 27.11 -13.53
N ILE A 142 9.37 26.52 -13.10
CA ILE A 142 10.65 27.21 -12.84
C ILE A 142 11.73 26.47 -13.60
N GLU A 143 12.40 27.20 -14.51
CA GLU A 143 13.54 26.69 -15.27
C GLU A 143 14.81 27.46 -14.85
N ILE A 144 15.89 26.73 -14.59
CA ILE A 144 17.20 27.31 -14.22
C ILE A 144 18.19 26.87 -15.27
N HIS A 145 18.76 27.85 -15.99
CA HIS A 145 19.72 27.64 -17.06
C HIS A 145 21.13 28.05 -16.62
N GLY A 146 22.04 27.08 -16.64
CA GLY A 146 23.44 27.25 -16.23
C GLY A 146 24.17 25.91 -16.24
N ASP A 147 25.44 25.94 -15.82
CA ASP A 147 26.28 24.75 -15.75
C ASP A 147 26.17 24.11 -14.38
N GLN A 148 25.65 22.87 -14.33
CA GLN A 148 25.59 22.11 -13.10
C GLN A 148 27.02 21.67 -12.72
N VAL A 149 27.52 22.14 -11.57
CA VAL A 149 28.79 21.68 -11.03
C VAL A 149 28.58 20.24 -10.51
N GLN A 150 29.29 19.32 -11.12
CA GLN A 150 29.39 17.95 -10.56
C GLN A 150 30.23 18.06 -9.29
N THR A 151 29.60 18.35 -8.16
CA THR A 151 30.23 18.06 -6.87
C THR A 151 30.37 16.55 -6.77
N PRO A 152 31.51 15.99 -6.34
CA PRO A 152 31.53 14.60 -5.90
C PRO A 152 30.36 14.44 -4.92
N GLU A 153 29.55 13.44 -5.15
CA GLU A 153 28.52 13.07 -4.20
C GLU A 153 29.18 13.08 -2.82
N VAL A 154 28.71 13.91 -1.89
CA VAL A 154 29.08 13.75 -0.49
C VAL A 154 28.35 12.48 -0.08
N THR A 155 28.98 11.36 -0.37
CA THR A 155 28.59 10.10 0.19
C THR A 155 28.71 10.28 1.70
N ASP A 156 27.63 10.16 2.43
CA ASP A 156 27.72 9.91 3.86
C ASP A 156 28.82 8.84 4.05
N PRO A 157 29.68 9.01 5.05
CA PRO A 157 30.77 8.05 5.24
C PRO A 157 30.16 6.65 5.21
N ALA A 158 30.78 5.75 4.45
CA ALA A 158 30.30 4.37 4.28
C ALA A 158 29.94 3.82 5.65
N PRO A 159 28.79 3.18 5.80
CA PRO A 159 28.35 2.64 7.08
C PRO A 159 29.40 1.65 7.61
N LYS A 160 29.68 1.70 8.90
CA LYS A 160 30.71 0.88 9.55
C LYS A 160 30.17 -0.43 10.07
N ASN A 161 28.86 -0.53 10.20
CA ASN A 161 28.15 -1.69 10.76
C ASN A 161 26.73 -1.75 10.18
N ALA A 162 26.07 -2.90 10.37
CA ALA A 162 24.71 -3.16 9.88
C ALA A 162 23.69 -2.13 10.38
N LYS A 163 23.85 -1.63 11.61
CA LYS A 163 22.95 -0.62 12.17
C LYS A 163 23.05 0.70 11.42
N GLU A 164 24.25 1.19 11.14
CA GLU A 164 24.44 2.43 10.36
C GLU A 164 23.90 2.27 8.92
N ALA A 165 24.09 1.07 8.33
CA ALA A 165 23.54 0.74 7.02
C ALA A 165 22.00 0.70 7.06
N MET A 166 21.38 0.09 8.05
CA MET A 166 19.92 0.08 8.24
C MET A 166 19.37 1.50 8.50
N ASP A 167 20.09 2.32 9.28
CA ASP A 167 19.70 3.71 9.57
C ASP A 167 19.67 4.60 8.30
N SER A 168 20.37 4.20 7.23
CA SER A 168 20.32 4.88 5.94
C SER A 168 19.02 4.61 5.17
N VAL A 169 18.33 3.49 5.45
CA VAL A 169 17.04 3.15 4.84
C VAL A 169 15.93 3.99 5.48
N LYS A 170 15.43 4.98 4.75
CA LYS A 170 14.42 5.94 5.26
C LYS A 170 12.99 5.51 4.95
N ALA A 171 12.77 4.94 3.77
CA ALA A 171 11.47 4.45 3.31
C ALA A 171 11.69 3.38 2.25
N LEU A 172 10.70 2.53 2.04
CA LEU A 172 10.63 1.61 0.92
C LEU A 172 9.93 2.28 -0.27
N GLU A 173 10.20 1.79 -1.46
CA GLU A 173 9.41 2.15 -2.63
C GLU A 173 7.99 1.57 -2.48
N ALA A 174 7.01 2.21 -3.13
CA ALA A 174 5.62 1.78 -3.04
C ALA A 174 5.43 0.40 -3.72
N ILE A 175 4.74 -0.50 -3.03
CA ILE A 175 4.26 -1.74 -3.61
C ILE A 175 3.06 -1.41 -4.52
N THR A 176 3.06 -1.96 -5.72
CA THR A 176 1.99 -1.80 -6.72
C THR A 176 1.26 -3.12 -6.96
N VAL A 177 0.14 -3.08 -7.68
CA VAL A 177 -0.58 -4.30 -8.08
C VAL A 177 0.30 -5.29 -8.87
N ASP A 178 1.32 -4.79 -9.58
CA ASP A 178 2.22 -5.61 -10.38
C ASP A 178 3.50 -6.05 -9.64
N SER A 179 3.68 -5.60 -8.40
CA SER A 179 4.83 -6.02 -7.60
C SER A 179 4.70 -7.49 -7.20
N GLU A 180 5.74 -8.27 -7.47
CA GLU A 180 5.86 -9.69 -7.10
C GLU A 180 6.68 -9.86 -5.82
N THR A 181 7.53 -8.89 -5.50
CA THR A 181 8.37 -8.89 -4.29
C THR A 181 8.37 -7.51 -3.64
N VAL A 182 8.70 -7.47 -2.36
CA VAL A 182 8.94 -6.21 -1.65
C VAL A 182 10.11 -5.47 -2.31
N PRO A 183 9.94 -4.21 -2.75
CA PRO A 183 11.00 -3.44 -3.40
C PRO A 183 12.04 -3.02 -2.36
N LEU A 184 13.14 -3.78 -2.29
CA LEU A 184 14.24 -3.51 -1.36
C LEU A 184 15.17 -2.43 -1.91
N PRO A 185 15.65 -1.47 -1.07
CA PRO A 185 16.60 -0.46 -1.49
C PRO A 185 17.98 -1.07 -1.75
N LYS A 186 18.73 -0.47 -2.67
CA LYS A 186 20.13 -0.83 -2.87
C LYS A 186 20.96 -0.44 -1.65
N MET A 187 21.66 -1.40 -1.10
CA MET A 187 22.55 -1.19 0.03
C MET A 187 23.96 -0.74 -0.40
N PRO A 188 24.69 -0.04 0.47
CA PRO A 188 26.13 0.21 0.28
C PRO A 188 26.93 -1.10 0.16
N ASP A 189 28.08 -1.03 -0.52
CA ASP A 189 28.97 -2.19 -0.71
C ASP A 189 29.34 -2.80 0.65
N GLY A 190 29.27 -4.12 0.74
CA GLY A 190 29.53 -4.92 1.95
C GLY A 190 28.32 -5.12 2.87
N PHE A 191 27.13 -4.67 2.45
CA PHE A 191 25.88 -4.91 3.19
C PHE A 191 24.80 -5.47 2.27
N SER A 192 24.06 -6.44 2.77
CA SER A 192 22.87 -6.97 2.12
C SER A 192 21.62 -6.66 2.95
N ILE A 193 20.46 -6.60 2.29
CA ILE A 193 19.15 -6.39 2.93
C ILE A 193 18.17 -7.43 2.45
N SER A 194 17.38 -7.96 3.35
CA SER A 194 16.33 -8.95 3.04
C SER A 194 15.10 -8.72 3.91
N VAL A 195 13.98 -9.29 3.50
CA VAL A 195 12.81 -9.44 4.38
C VAL A 195 13.14 -10.56 5.37
N LYS A 196 12.83 -10.33 6.64
CA LYS A 196 13.00 -11.30 7.73
C LYS A 196 11.66 -11.87 8.21
N GLY A 197 10.59 -11.15 7.95
CA GLY A 197 9.25 -11.54 8.31
C GLY A 197 8.24 -10.45 8.04
N SER A 198 6.99 -10.81 8.13
CA SER A 198 5.86 -9.89 7.95
C SER A 198 4.74 -10.18 8.95
N GLU A 199 3.85 -9.22 9.12
CA GLU A 199 2.65 -9.38 9.97
C GLU A 199 1.71 -10.46 9.40
N TYR A 200 1.62 -10.59 8.06
CA TYR A 200 0.82 -11.59 7.35
C TYR A 200 1.69 -12.34 6.33
N PRO A 201 2.30 -13.49 6.73
CA PRO A 201 3.14 -14.27 5.81
C PRO A 201 2.41 -14.76 4.54
N GLN A 202 1.08 -14.82 4.58
CA GLN A 202 0.22 -15.17 3.43
C GLN A 202 -0.02 -14.00 2.47
N VAL A 203 0.41 -12.79 2.84
CA VAL A 203 0.37 -11.58 1.98
C VAL A 203 1.76 -11.21 1.51
N ILE A 204 2.76 -11.23 2.42
CA ILE A 204 4.19 -11.10 2.12
C ILE A 204 4.92 -12.23 2.84
N SER A 205 5.54 -13.14 2.10
CA SER A 205 6.29 -14.25 2.68
C SER A 205 7.56 -13.79 3.42
N ASP A 206 8.18 -14.68 4.19
CA ASP A 206 9.45 -14.41 4.87
C ASP A 206 10.61 -14.17 3.88
N GLU A 207 10.47 -14.61 2.63
CA GLU A 207 11.40 -14.30 1.55
C GLU A 207 11.06 -13.01 0.80
N GLY A 208 9.99 -12.31 1.21
CA GLY A 208 9.56 -11.05 0.63
C GLY A 208 8.75 -11.20 -0.67
N GLN A 209 8.25 -12.40 -0.98
CA GLN A 209 7.33 -12.62 -2.09
C GLN A 209 5.95 -12.05 -1.71
N ILE A 210 5.31 -11.36 -2.64
CA ILE A 210 3.97 -10.80 -2.45
C ILE A 210 2.97 -11.74 -3.08
N SER A 211 1.97 -12.17 -2.31
CA SER A 211 0.88 -13.00 -2.80
C SER A 211 0.21 -12.38 -4.03
N ASP A 212 -0.10 -13.22 -5.01
CA ASP A 212 -0.89 -12.81 -6.19
C ASP A 212 -2.40 -12.99 -5.97
N HIS A 213 -2.82 -13.45 -4.80
CA HIS A 213 -4.21 -13.85 -4.51
C HIS A 213 -4.92 -13.01 -3.43
N ASN A 214 -4.27 -12.01 -2.81
CA ASN A 214 -4.90 -11.21 -1.77
C ASN A 214 -6.11 -10.41 -2.30
N MET A 215 -7.24 -10.56 -1.61
CA MET A 215 -8.52 -9.93 -1.99
C MET A 215 -8.66 -8.50 -1.47
N TYR A 216 -7.94 -8.16 -0.39
CA TYR A 216 -8.01 -6.87 0.28
C TYR A 216 -6.71 -6.09 0.11
N ASP A 217 -6.81 -4.77 0.28
CA ASP A 217 -5.64 -3.94 0.50
C ASP A 217 -5.18 -4.15 1.95
N TYR A 218 -3.87 -4.29 2.16
CA TYR A 218 -3.27 -4.46 3.49
C TYR A 218 -2.35 -3.31 3.83
N ASP A 219 -2.57 -2.68 4.98
CA ASP A 219 -1.58 -1.82 5.65
C ASP A 219 -0.93 -2.66 6.76
N MET A 220 0.31 -3.08 6.58
CA MET A 220 0.93 -4.09 7.41
C MET A 220 2.41 -3.82 7.68
N ASP A 221 2.93 -4.44 8.72
CA ASP A 221 4.33 -4.35 9.10
C ASP A 221 5.18 -5.42 8.39
N VAL A 222 6.35 -4.98 7.88
CA VAL A 222 7.40 -5.84 7.33
C VAL A 222 8.69 -5.60 8.09
N ILE A 223 9.34 -6.66 8.55
CA ILE A 223 10.63 -6.60 9.23
C ILE A 223 11.72 -6.85 8.20
N LEU A 224 12.60 -5.88 8.03
CA LEU A 224 13.80 -6.02 7.22
C LEU A 224 15.02 -6.25 8.09
N GLU A 225 15.95 -7.07 7.58
CA GLU A 225 17.25 -7.32 8.18
C GLU A 225 18.36 -6.88 7.23
N VAL A 226 19.31 -6.12 7.75
CA VAL A 226 20.60 -5.82 7.09
C VAL A 226 21.68 -6.65 7.73
N VAL A 227 22.50 -7.28 6.89
CA VAL A 227 23.65 -8.10 7.30
C VAL A 227 24.92 -7.48 6.73
N ASN A 228 25.96 -7.38 7.56
CA ASN A 228 27.32 -7.05 7.11
C ASN A 228 27.95 -8.31 6.48
N GLU A 229 28.22 -8.28 5.18
CA GLU A 229 28.74 -9.42 4.45
C GLU A 229 30.16 -9.85 4.90
N ASN A 230 30.89 -8.96 5.57
CA ASN A 230 32.21 -9.22 6.12
C ASN A 230 32.17 -9.74 7.57
N ASP A 231 31.03 -9.58 8.26
CA ASP A 231 30.80 -10.05 9.63
C ASP A 231 29.32 -10.44 9.77
N PRO A 232 28.93 -11.69 9.46
CA PRO A 232 27.55 -12.14 9.50
C PRO A 232 26.85 -12.05 10.86
N GLU A 233 27.59 -11.86 11.97
CA GLU A 233 27.03 -11.62 13.29
C GLU A 233 26.62 -10.14 13.51
N ASP A 234 27.15 -9.23 12.67
CA ASP A 234 26.76 -7.82 12.64
C ASP A 234 25.50 -7.65 11.79
N THR A 235 24.34 -7.70 12.43
CA THR A 235 23.03 -7.58 11.82
C THR A 235 22.22 -6.44 12.45
N ALA A 236 21.26 -5.91 11.72
CA ALA A 236 20.32 -4.92 12.22
C ALA A 236 18.95 -5.10 11.59
N GLU A 237 17.91 -5.01 12.42
CA GLU A 237 16.52 -5.14 12.01
C GLU A 237 15.79 -3.82 12.13
N LYS A 238 14.79 -3.63 11.27
CA LYS A 238 13.87 -2.49 11.36
C LYS A 238 12.53 -2.85 10.74
N THR A 239 11.46 -2.45 11.41
CA THR A 239 10.09 -2.59 10.93
C THR A 239 9.71 -1.40 10.05
N PHE A 240 9.08 -1.69 8.92
CA PHE A 240 8.51 -0.73 8.00
C PHE A 240 7.04 -1.03 7.79
N GLN A 241 6.20 -0.01 7.84
CA GLN A 241 4.81 -0.12 7.44
C GLN A 241 4.71 0.02 5.92
N VAL A 242 4.03 -0.92 5.27
CA VAL A 242 3.82 -0.96 3.83
C VAL A 242 2.34 -1.09 3.51
N HIS A 243 1.95 -0.53 2.37
CA HIS A 243 0.63 -0.72 1.78
C HIS A 243 0.73 -1.73 0.65
N VAL A 244 0.00 -2.84 0.73
CA VAL A 244 -0.07 -3.89 -0.29
C VAL A 244 -1.43 -3.83 -0.96
N PRO A 245 -1.53 -3.43 -2.24
CA PRO A 245 -2.82 -3.38 -2.93
C PRO A 245 -3.36 -4.78 -3.21
N ASN A 246 -4.69 -4.92 -3.25
CA ASN A 246 -5.33 -6.18 -3.62
C ASN A 246 -5.00 -6.59 -5.07
N LYS A 247 -5.14 -7.88 -5.37
CA LYS A 247 -4.82 -8.48 -6.67
C LYS A 247 -6.07 -8.86 -7.48
N LYS A 248 -7.27 -8.49 -7.05
CA LYS A 248 -8.54 -8.88 -7.71
C LYS A 248 -8.58 -8.57 -9.21
N SER A 249 -7.96 -7.47 -9.64
CA SER A 249 -7.92 -7.09 -11.05
C SER A 249 -7.11 -8.04 -11.93
N LYS A 250 -6.22 -8.86 -11.35
CA LYS A 250 -5.46 -9.89 -12.08
C LYS A 250 -6.24 -11.19 -12.28
N HIS A 251 -7.29 -11.41 -11.49
CA HIS A 251 -8.09 -12.63 -11.46
C HIS A 251 -9.57 -12.34 -11.66
N ALA A 252 -9.91 -11.63 -12.75
CA ALA A 252 -11.30 -11.24 -13.04
C ALA A 252 -12.26 -12.43 -13.20
N GLU A 253 -11.74 -13.61 -13.53
CA GLU A 253 -12.51 -14.86 -13.61
C GLU A 253 -12.95 -15.37 -12.22
N ILE A 254 -12.21 -15.01 -11.16
CA ILE A 254 -12.55 -15.30 -9.77
C ILE A 254 -13.33 -14.14 -9.14
N TYR A 255 -13.01 -12.89 -9.54
CA TYR A 255 -13.58 -11.66 -8.99
C TYR A 255 -14.36 -10.87 -10.05
N PRO A 256 -15.45 -11.42 -10.63
CA PRO A 256 -16.27 -10.71 -11.61
C PRO A 256 -16.99 -9.52 -10.96
N GLU A 257 -17.26 -8.46 -11.73
CA GLU A 257 -18.08 -7.35 -11.24
C GLU A 257 -19.53 -7.80 -10.97
N ILE A 258 -19.97 -7.75 -9.72
CA ILE A 258 -21.29 -8.16 -9.26
C ILE A 258 -21.97 -7.00 -8.53
N LYS A 259 -23.24 -6.75 -8.85
CA LYS A 259 -24.00 -5.63 -8.26
C LYS A 259 -24.54 -5.94 -6.87
N ASN A 260 -25.01 -7.18 -6.65
CA ASN A 260 -25.62 -7.61 -5.41
C ASN A 260 -24.72 -8.70 -4.80
N GLN A 261 -23.59 -8.29 -4.24
CA GLN A 261 -22.67 -9.21 -3.58
C GLN A 261 -23.27 -9.69 -2.25
N ASN A 262 -23.14 -10.99 -1.99
CA ASN A 262 -23.45 -11.53 -0.68
C ASN A 262 -22.53 -10.95 0.38
N GLU A 263 -23.07 -10.67 1.55
CA GLU A 263 -22.30 -10.36 2.74
C GLU A 263 -21.48 -11.57 3.19
N GLU A 264 -20.39 -11.30 3.90
CA GLU A 264 -19.55 -12.34 4.51
C GLU A 264 -20.39 -13.16 5.49
N PRO A 265 -20.32 -14.51 5.45
CA PRO A 265 -21.01 -15.35 6.43
C PRO A 265 -20.42 -15.15 7.83
N GLU A 266 -21.29 -15.10 8.84
CA GLU A 266 -20.88 -14.98 10.25
C GLU A 266 -20.30 -16.30 10.75
N VAL A 267 -18.98 -16.32 10.99
CA VAL A 267 -18.24 -17.47 11.54
C VAL A 267 -17.23 -16.99 12.61
N ILE A 268 -16.77 -17.89 13.46
CA ILE A 268 -15.80 -17.60 14.53
C ILE A 268 -14.60 -18.54 14.40
N PRO A 269 -13.39 -18.00 14.21
CA PRO A 269 -13.09 -16.58 13.91
C PRO A 269 -13.69 -16.13 12.58
N SER A 270 -13.80 -14.80 12.36
CA SER A 270 -14.21 -14.26 11.05
C SER A 270 -13.20 -14.65 9.97
N LEU A 271 -13.67 -14.74 8.75
CA LEU A 271 -12.83 -15.03 7.59
C LEU A 271 -11.77 -13.92 7.39
N GLN A 272 -10.60 -14.29 6.92
CA GLN A 272 -9.55 -13.30 6.61
C GLN A 272 -9.92 -12.47 5.39
N GLU A 273 -10.44 -13.09 4.34
CA GLU A 273 -10.84 -12.43 3.10
C GLU A 273 -12.12 -13.06 2.55
N TRP A 274 -13.02 -12.23 2.03
CA TRP A 274 -14.27 -12.65 1.41
C TRP A 274 -14.59 -11.80 0.18
N TYR A 275 -15.03 -12.45 -0.89
CA TYR A 275 -15.60 -11.80 -2.06
C TYR A 275 -16.92 -12.47 -2.41
N GLY A 276 -18.04 -11.78 -2.14
CA GLY A 276 -19.38 -12.31 -2.35
C GLY A 276 -19.77 -12.36 -3.84
N TYR A 277 -20.45 -13.45 -4.25
CA TYR A 277 -21.19 -13.54 -5.50
C TYR A 277 -22.67 -13.31 -5.22
N GLU A 278 -23.53 -13.46 -6.23
CA GLU A 278 -24.99 -13.37 -6.08
C GLU A 278 -25.60 -14.77 -5.93
N GLY A 279 -26.54 -14.93 -4.98
CA GLY A 279 -27.25 -16.16 -4.75
C GLY A 279 -26.61 -17.09 -3.72
N GLU A 280 -27.08 -18.32 -3.64
CA GLU A 280 -26.68 -19.30 -2.62
C GLU A 280 -26.54 -20.70 -3.24
N VAL A 281 -25.73 -21.57 -2.62
CA VAL A 281 -25.68 -23.00 -2.85
C VAL A 281 -26.53 -23.67 -1.78
N LYS A 282 -27.57 -24.43 -2.19
CA LYS A 282 -28.46 -25.12 -1.27
C LYS A 282 -27.99 -26.54 -1.02
N LEU A 283 -27.91 -26.91 0.26
CA LEU A 283 -27.69 -28.27 0.65
C LEU A 283 -29.01 -29.04 0.54
N THR A 284 -28.95 -30.19 -0.11
CA THR A 284 -30.10 -31.11 -0.30
C THR A 284 -29.74 -32.51 0.17
N GLU A 285 -30.76 -33.43 0.26
CA GLU A 285 -30.49 -34.82 0.54
C GLU A 285 -29.71 -35.56 -0.57
N ASN A 286 -29.61 -34.95 -1.77
CA ASN A 286 -28.83 -35.46 -2.91
C ASN A 286 -27.41 -34.91 -2.97
N SER A 287 -27.10 -33.89 -2.16
CA SER A 287 -25.76 -33.33 -2.09
C SER A 287 -24.71 -34.35 -1.69
N ARG A 288 -23.55 -34.32 -2.30
CA ARG A 288 -22.46 -35.27 -2.05
C ARG A 288 -21.23 -34.56 -1.50
N ILE A 289 -20.49 -35.26 -0.68
CA ILE A 289 -19.13 -34.90 -0.32
C ILE A 289 -18.21 -35.58 -1.33
N VAL A 290 -17.62 -34.83 -2.22
CA VAL A 290 -16.78 -35.34 -3.30
C VAL A 290 -15.32 -35.18 -2.91
N LEU A 291 -14.59 -36.27 -2.85
CA LEU A 291 -13.11 -36.21 -2.73
C LEU A 291 -12.50 -36.23 -4.12
N LYS A 292 -11.65 -35.25 -4.41
CA LYS A 292 -10.91 -35.21 -5.66
C LYS A 292 -10.12 -36.51 -5.89
N ASP A 293 -10.09 -36.99 -7.09
CA ASP A 293 -9.36 -38.22 -7.45
C ASP A 293 -7.89 -38.16 -7.01
N GLY A 294 -7.44 -39.22 -6.34
CA GLY A 294 -6.11 -39.27 -5.74
C GLY A 294 -6.03 -38.74 -4.31
N ALA A 295 -7.16 -38.40 -3.68
CA ALA A 295 -7.22 -38.01 -2.28
C ALA A 295 -6.52 -39.08 -1.39
N GLY A 296 -5.64 -38.60 -0.50
CA GLY A 296 -4.96 -39.48 0.46
C GLY A 296 -5.81 -39.75 1.72
N VAL A 297 -5.31 -40.66 2.54
CA VAL A 297 -5.96 -41.10 3.81
C VAL A 297 -6.31 -39.91 4.73
N GLY A 298 -5.55 -38.80 4.66
CA GLY A 298 -5.86 -37.59 5.43
C GLY A 298 -7.22 -36.98 5.05
N LEU A 299 -7.50 -36.84 3.76
CA LEU A 299 -8.75 -36.29 3.26
C LEU A 299 -9.92 -37.21 3.47
N GLU A 300 -9.74 -38.55 3.38
CA GLU A 300 -10.77 -39.50 3.70
C GLU A 300 -11.25 -39.34 5.16
N LYS A 301 -10.34 -39.06 6.09
CA LYS A 301 -10.70 -38.77 7.49
C LYS A 301 -11.45 -37.43 7.63
N VAL A 302 -11.04 -36.41 6.93
CA VAL A 302 -11.73 -35.12 6.91
C VAL A 302 -13.16 -35.29 6.40
N ALA A 303 -13.34 -35.97 5.26
CA ALA A 303 -14.66 -36.19 4.69
C ALA A 303 -15.56 -37.06 5.61
N SER A 304 -14.99 -38.07 6.26
CA SER A 304 -15.73 -38.93 7.21
C SER A 304 -16.17 -38.13 8.44
N GLN A 305 -15.34 -37.30 8.99
CA GLN A 305 -15.67 -36.40 10.10
C GLN A 305 -16.74 -35.41 9.68
N PHE A 306 -16.53 -34.72 8.57
CA PHE A 306 -17.48 -33.76 8.03
C PHE A 306 -18.87 -34.36 7.76
N LYS A 307 -18.93 -35.57 7.16
CA LYS A 307 -20.17 -36.29 6.99
C LYS A 307 -20.91 -36.53 8.33
N SER A 308 -20.15 -36.91 9.36
CA SER A 308 -20.73 -37.16 10.70
C SER A 308 -21.29 -35.88 11.31
N ASP A 309 -20.54 -34.78 11.21
CA ASP A 309 -20.91 -33.48 11.76
C ASP A 309 -22.12 -32.91 11.00
N MET A 310 -22.13 -33.02 9.67
CA MET A 310 -23.26 -32.59 8.85
C MET A 310 -24.57 -33.39 9.19
N LYS A 311 -24.45 -34.68 9.44
CA LYS A 311 -25.60 -35.48 9.89
C LYS A 311 -26.15 -35.03 11.25
N GLU A 312 -25.27 -34.64 12.19
CA GLU A 312 -25.66 -34.09 13.48
C GLU A 312 -26.32 -32.70 13.34
N ILE A 313 -25.75 -31.82 12.49
CA ILE A 313 -26.23 -30.45 12.30
C ILE A 313 -27.56 -30.43 11.52
N THR A 314 -27.62 -31.14 10.40
CA THR A 314 -28.71 -31.01 9.42
C THR A 314 -29.72 -32.18 9.44
N GLY A 315 -29.33 -33.30 10.00
CA GLY A 315 -30.08 -34.58 9.91
C GLY A 315 -29.89 -35.32 8.57
N MET A 316 -29.19 -34.72 7.60
CA MET A 316 -28.97 -35.30 6.27
C MET A 316 -27.78 -36.28 6.29
N GLU A 317 -27.92 -37.38 5.55
CA GLU A 317 -26.87 -38.39 5.43
C GLU A 317 -26.20 -38.30 4.05
N LEU A 318 -25.26 -37.38 3.92
CA LEU A 318 -24.57 -37.11 2.66
C LEU A 318 -23.69 -38.32 2.25
N GLU A 319 -23.67 -38.63 0.96
CA GLU A 319 -22.78 -39.64 0.40
C GLU A 319 -21.36 -39.09 0.25
N VAL A 320 -20.34 -39.91 0.57
CA VAL A 320 -18.93 -39.59 0.26
C VAL A 320 -18.52 -40.39 -0.96
N VAL A 321 -18.09 -39.66 -2.02
CA VAL A 321 -17.67 -40.27 -3.30
C VAL A 321 -16.33 -39.72 -3.74
N SER A 322 -15.64 -40.42 -4.66
CA SER A 322 -14.47 -39.88 -5.34
C SER A 322 -14.85 -39.42 -6.74
N GLY A 323 -14.26 -38.34 -7.19
CA GLY A 323 -14.52 -37.77 -8.53
C GLY A 323 -14.07 -36.36 -8.71
N GLU A 324 -14.52 -35.74 -9.77
CA GLU A 324 -14.19 -34.36 -10.11
C GLU A 324 -15.17 -33.32 -9.50
N GLY A 325 -16.31 -33.76 -8.93
CA GLY A 325 -17.41 -32.88 -8.49
C GLY A 325 -18.16 -32.29 -9.69
N GLY A 326 -18.87 -31.20 -9.46
CA GLY A 326 -19.44 -30.39 -10.51
C GLY A 326 -20.97 -30.32 -10.55
N ASP A 327 -21.69 -31.03 -9.70
CA ASP A 327 -23.12 -30.80 -9.52
C ASP A 327 -23.32 -29.55 -8.64
N GLU A 328 -24.38 -28.80 -8.88
CA GLU A 328 -24.63 -27.48 -8.27
C GLU A 328 -24.79 -27.48 -6.74
N ASP A 329 -24.92 -28.64 -6.13
CA ASP A 329 -25.04 -28.85 -4.68
C ASP A 329 -23.96 -29.79 -4.11
N ASP A 330 -22.95 -30.17 -4.89
CA ASP A 330 -21.80 -30.95 -4.41
C ASP A 330 -20.88 -30.11 -3.50
N ILE A 331 -20.20 -30.79 -2.57
CA ILE A 331 -19.13 -30.23 -1.76
C ILE A 331 -17.84 -30.98 -2.11
N LEU A 332 -17.03 -30.38 -3.00
CA LEU A 332 -15.74 -30.92 -3.43
C LEU A 332 -14.65 -30.53 -2.45
N ILE A 333 -13.85 -31.51 -2.04
CA ILE A 333 -12.68 -31.30 -1.16
C ILE A 333 -11.43 -31.78 -1.90
N GLU A 334 -10.47 -30.89 -2.06
CA GLU A 334 -9.24 -31.12 -2.79
C GLU A 334 -8.00 -30.74 -1.99
N SER A 335 -6.99 -31.62 -2.00
CA SER A 335 -5.64 -31.27 -1.54
C SER A 335 -4.75 -30.97 -2.74
N LEU A 336 -4.24 -29.75 -2.81
CA LEU A 336 -3.34 -29.31 -3.85
C LEU A 336 -1.90 -29.74 -3.54
N PRO A 337 -1.07 -30.03 -4.56
CA PRO A 337 0.33 -30.40 -4.36
C PRO A 337 1.20 -29.24 -3.87
N GLU A 338 0.79 -28.01 -4.11
CA GLU A 338 1.50 -26.77 -3.80
C GLU A 338 0.54 -25.78 -3.16
N ASP A 339 1.07 -24.76 -2.48
CA ASP A 339 0.28 -23.66 -1.92
C ASP A 339 -0.11 -22.66 -3.00
N THR A 340 -1.01 -23.07 -3.87
CA THR A 340 -1.44 -22.32 -5.06
C THR A 340 -2.06 -20.97 -4.73
N TYR A 341 -2.60 -20.81 -3.53
CA TYR A 341 -3.36 -19.62 -3.14
C TYR A 341 -2.68 -18.82 -2.01
N ASP A 342 -1.44 -19.13 -1.69
CA ASP A 342 -0.66 -18.47 -0.62
C ASP A 342 -1.42 -18.47 0.73
N THR A 343 -2.07 -19.57 1.06
CA THR A 343 -2.85 -19.70 2.30
C THR A 343 -2.06 -20.31 3.46
N GLY A 344 -0.86 -20.81 3.18
CA GLY A 344 -0.06 -21.55 4.14
C GLY A 344 -0.57 -22.96 4.39
N LYS A 345 0.05 -23.68 5.32
CA LYS A 345 -0.23 -25.11 5.59
C LYS A 345 -1.60 -25.39 6.18
N GLU A 346 -2.19 -24.41 6.82
CA GLU A 346 -3.47 -24.54 7.55
C GLU A 346 -4.61 -23.74 6.92
N GLY A 347 -4.30 -22.93 5.90
CA GLY A 347 -5.29 -22.15 5.21
C GLY A 347 -5.97 -22.91 4.07
N TYR A 348 -7.00 -22.32 3.52
CA TYR A 348 -7.80 -22.88 2.43
C TYR A 348 -8.38 -21.79 1.55
N LEU A 349 -8.70 -22.16 0.33
CA LEU A 349 -9.63 -21.41 -0.53
C LEU A 349 -10.97 -22.17 -0.50
N LEU A 350 -12.07 -21.49 -0.19
CA LEU A 350 -13.42 -22.02 -0.34
C LEU A 350 -14.16 -21.14 -1.35
N LYS A 351 -14.63 -21.78 -2.42
CA LYS A 351 -15.41 -21.13 -3.48
C LYS A 351 -16.78 -21.78 -3.56
N ALA A 352 -17.84 -21.00 -3.49
CA ALA A 352 -19.21 -21.41 -3.69
C ALA A 352 -19.78 -20.69 -4.92
N ASP A 353 -20.15 -21.43 -5.96
CA ASP A 353 -20.71 -20.91 -7.21
C ASP A 353 -21.75 -21.87 -7.82
N ASP A 354 -22.02 -21.76 -9.13
CA ASP A 354 -22.98 -22.62 -9.85
C ASP A 354 -22.51 -24.08 -9.96
N GLY A 355 -21.25 -24.37 -9.66
CA GLY A 355 -20.69 -25.72 -9.63
C GLY A 355 -20.65 -26.35 -8.24
N GLY A 356 -21.35 -25.76 -7.25
CA GLY A 356 -21.36 -26.23 -5.88
C GLY A 356 -20.33 -25.52 -4.99
N ILE A 357 -19.86 -26.20 -3.95
CA ILE A 357 -18.86 -25.68 -3.00
C ILE A 357 -17.56 -26.44 -3.22
N HIS A 358 -16.48 -25.71 -3.38
CA HIS A 358 -15.14 -26.27 -3.57
C HIS A 358 -14.20 -25.77 -2.46
N ILE A 359 -13.62 -26.68 -1.70
CA ILE A 359 -12.62 -26.44 -0.66
C ILE A 359 -11.27 -26.95 -1.18
N SER A 360 -10.30 -26.06 -1.35
CA SER A 360 -8.95 -26.37 -1.80
C SER A 360 -7.92 -25.93 -0.77
N SER A 361 -6.93 -26.76 -0.49
CA SER A 361 -5.80 -26.43 0.40
C SER A 361 -4.58 -27.26 0.00
N ASN A 362 -3.39 -26.80 0.39
CA ASN A 362 -2.15 -27.60 0.21
C ASN A 362 -1.96 -28.66 1.30
N GLY A 363 -2.97 -28.90 2.12
CA GLY A 363 -2.95 -29.91 3.17
C GLY A 363 -4.33 -30.27 3.74
N TYR A 364 -4.42 -31.44 4.34
CA TYR A 364 -5.67 -31.90 4.94
C TYR A 364 -6.16 -31.03 6.11
N THR A 365 -5.26 -30.31 6.80
CA THR A 365 -5.62 -29.40 7.90
C THR A 365 -6.41 -28.20 7.40
N GLY A 366 -5.99 -27.57 6.32
CA GLY A 366 -6.75 -26.48 5.72
C GLY A 366 -8.08 -26.95 5.15
N CYS A 367 -8.14 -28.15 4.53
CA CYS A 367 -9.40 -28.75 4.12
C CYS A 367 -10.34 -28.97 5.32
N LEU A 368 -9.82 -29.45 6.46
CA LEU A 368 -10.59 -29.59 7.70
C LEU A 368 -11.14 -28.24 8.17
N TYR A 369 -10.35 -27.17 8.15
CA TYR A 369 -10.82 -25.85 8.56
C TYR A 369 -11.88 -25.28 7.61
N GLY A 370 -11.75 -25.51 6.29
CA GLY A 370 -12.78 -25.17 5.33
C GLY A 370 -14.12 -25.89 5.60
N THR A 371 -14.09 -27.19 6.00
CA THR A 371 -15.33 -27.89 6.43
C THR A 371 -15.91 -27.27 7.69
N LYS A 372 -15.09 -26.84 8.66
CA LYS A 372 -15.58 -26.20 9.88
C LYS A 372 -16.25 -24.83 9.62
N THR A 373 -15.83 -24.12 8.60
CA THR A 373 -16.52 -22.91 8.12
C THR A 373 -17.93 -23.24 7.63
N LEU A 374 -18.09 -24.28 6.81
CA LEU A 374 -19.41 -24.71 6.35
C LEU A 374 -20.29 -25.16 7.53
N GLU A 375 -19.76 -25.98 8.43
CA GLU A 375 -20.47 -26.45 9.60
C GLU A 375 -21.02 -25.32 10.47
N GLN A 376 -20.23 -24.25 10.69
CA GLN A 376 -20.68 -23.09 11.45
C GLN A 376 -21.86 -22.38 10.78
N VAL A 377 -21.77 -22.17 9.46
CA VAL A 377 -22.85 -21.51 8.70
C VAL A 377 -24.13 -22.34 8.75
N TYR A 378 -24.05 -23.65 8.56
CA TYR A 378 -25.21 -24.52 8.61
C TYR A 378 -25.78 -24.70 10.03
N TYR A 379 -24.92 -24.69 11.05
CA TYR A 379 -25.35 -24.81 12.44
C TYR A 379 -26.30 -23.70 12.89
N THR A 380 -26.18 -22.52 12.32
CA THR A 380 -27.01 -21.35 12.65
C THR A 380 -28.35 -21.33 11.91
N GLN A 381 -28.62 -22.30 11.01
CA GLN A 381 -29.82 -22.35 10.17
C GLN A 381 -30.80 -23.41 10.70
N ASP A 382 -32.08 -23.23 10.40
CA ASP A 382 -33.14 -24.13 10.80
C ASP A 382 -33.97 -24.62 9.58
N GLY A 383 -33.72 -25.83 9.17
CA GLY A 383 -34.50 -26.56 8.18
C GLY A 383 -34.16 -26.34 6.72
N THR A 384 -33.71 -25.20 6.31
CA THR A 384 -33.20 -24.95 4.95
C THR A 384 -31.75 -24.52 5.05
N TYR A 385 -30.85 -25.37 4.60
CA TYR A 385 -29.42 -25.16 4.69
C TYR A 385 -28.87 -24.61 3.36
N SER A 386 -28.25 -23.46 3.41
CA SER A 386 -27.62 -22.83 2.25
C SER A 386 -26.33 -22.13 2.63
N PHE A 387 -25.43 -22.00 1.68
CA PHE A 387 -24.19 -21.24 1.81
C PHE A 387 -24.18 -20.11 0.79
N PRO A 388 -23.87 -18.86 1.18
CA PRO A 388 -23.84 -17.73 0.24
C PRO A 388 -22.76 -17.97 -0.82
N LYS A 389 -23.11 -17.76 -2.10
CA LYS A 389 -22.11 -17.82 -3.17
C LYS A 389 -21.07 -16.74 -2.98
N GLY A 390 -19.81 -17.09 -3.21
CA GLY A 390 -18.65 -16.24 -3.01
C GLY A 390 -17.38 -17.05 -2.94
N VAL A 391 -16.29 -16.37 -2.67
CA VAL A 391 -14.99 -16.98 -2.46
C VAL A 391 -14.32 -16.38 -1.23
N THR A 392 -13.74 -17.24 -0.41
CA THR A 392 -12.89 -16.85 0.71
C THR A 392 -11.52 -17.48 0.58
N ARG A 393 -10.49 -16.68 0.82
CA ARG A 393 -9.14 -17.13 1.11
C ARG A 393 -8.91 -16.94 2.59
N ASP A 394 -8.90 -18.03 3.34
CA ASP A 394 -8.82 -17.99 4.79
C ASP A 394 -7.56 -18.70 5.29
N PHE A 395 -6.92 -18.12 6.29
CA PHE A 395 -5.65 -18.59 6.81
C PHE A 395 -5.43 -18.17 8.26
N SER A 396 -4.58 -18.89 8.94
CA SER A 396 -4.17 -18.57 10.30
C SER A 396 -3.09 -17.49 10.32
N GLN A 397 -3.36 -16.36 10.97
CA GLN A 397 -2.36 -15.29 11.16
C GLN A 397 -1.18 -15.75 12.05
N TYR A 398 -1.47 -16.61 13.05
CA TYR A 398 -0.47 -17.07 14.00
C TYR A 398 -0.22 -18.57 13.83
N GLU A 399 1.03 -18.97 13.75
CA GLU A 399 1.44 -20.39 13.65
C GLU A 399 1.10 -21.16 14.94
N VAL A 400 1.26 -20.55 16.11
CA VAL A 400 0.98 -21.18 17.41
C VAL A 400 -0.25 -20.56 18.04
N ARG A 401 -1.27 -21.39 18.27
CA ARG A 401 -2.52 -21.03 18.93
C ARG A 401 -2.79 -22.05 20.02
N GLY A 402 -3.23 -21.60 21.19
CA GLY A 402 -3.47 -22.51 22.31
C GLY A 402 -4.35 -21.91 23.39
N VAL A 403 -5.00 -22.79 24.12
CA VAL A 403 -5.77 -22.47 25.33
C VAL A 403 -5.14 -23.16 26.52
N MET A 404 -4.95 -22.43 27.61
CA MET A 404 -4.54 -23.00 28.89
C MET A 404 -5.78 -23.20 29.78
N ILE A 405 -6.05 -24.42 30.17
CA ILE A 405 -7.11 -24.76 31.12
C ILE A 405 -6.45 -25.20 32.41
N ASP A 406 -6.57 -24.39 33.48
CA ASP A 406 -6.08 -24.75 34.81
C ASP A 406 -7.16 -25.45 35.60
N ILE A 407 -6.96 -26.73 35.83
CA ILE A 407 -7.87 -27.59 36.63
C ILE A 407 -7.27 -28.00 37.97
N ALA A 408 -6.13 -27.41 38.38
CA ALA A 408 -5.37 -27.86 39.51
C ALA A 408 -6.12 -27.71 40.85
N ARG A 409 -7.02 -26.75 40.99
CA ARG A 409 -7.76 -26.48 42.26
C ARG A 409 -9.23 -26.91 42.22
N VAL A 410 -9.87 -26.81 41.08
CA VAL A 410 -11.27 -27.19 40.88
C VAL A 410 -11.37 -27.94 39.55
N PRO A 411 -11.50 -29.27 39.58
CA PRO A 411 -11.66 -30.01 38.34
C PRO A 411 -13.03 -29.69 37.71
N TYR A 412 -13.02 -29.40 36.42
CA TYR A 412 -14.23 -29.25 35.63
C TYR A 412 -14.78 -30.61 35.24
N ARG A 413 -16.08 -30.72 35.10
CA ARG A 413 -16.70 -31.89 34.51
C ARG A 413 -16.40 -31.91 33.01
N LEU A 414 -16.24 -33.09 32.41
CA LEU A 414 -15.96 -33.25 30.98
C LEU A 414 -17.05 -32.63 30.08
N ASP A 415 -18.29 -32.58 30.57
CA ASP A 415 -19.43 -31.98 29.91
C ASP A 415 -19.51 -30.45 30.07
N ALA A 416 -18.56 -29.84 30.75
CA ALA A 416 -18.43 -28.40 30.95
C ALA A 416 -17.16 -27.81 30.28
N LEU A 417 -16.37 -28.64 29.63
CA LEU A 417 -15.21 -28.29 28.82
C LEU A 417 -15.52 -28.38 27.34
#